data_6ff3152ea6af5c191634d6642153d64b
#
_entry.id   6ff3152ea6af5c191634d6642153d64b
#
_cell.length_a   1.000
_cell.length_b   1.000
_cell.length_c   1.000
_cell.angle_alpha   90.00
_cell.angle_beta   90.00
_cell.angle_gamma   90.00
#
_symmetry.space_group_name_H-M   'P 1'
#
loop_
_entity.id
_entity.type
_entity.pdbx_description
1 polymer ?
#
loop_
_entity_poly.entity_id
_entity_poly.type
_entity_poly.pdbx_seq_one_letter_code
_entity_poly.pdbx_strand_id
1 'polypeptide(L)'
;MNTYAKKATVILVHGAWADGSSWSQLVRPLEDSGLGVVCAPIPLTSLSDDIAMVNRVVEMAGGPVILAGHAYGGAPIAGVTSERVKGLVYIAALAPAEGETVAEVFYREKPHPKAPQLAPDADGFIWMPETGYLNAFAQNSNPETWAILNAIQRPINVKCIQEKAPAPAWKSKPSWFLVAEDDRMITPKTQHFMAERMNATVVSRLVDHTPSITAPGHVLQVLIEAANATLRGD
;
A
#
# COMPACT_ATOMS: atom_id res chain seq x y z
N MET A 1 12.85 -25.56 9.42
CA MET A 1 11.42 -25.99 9.36
C MET A 1 10.60 -24.75 9.03
N ASN A 2 9.63 -24.86 8.13
CA ASN A 2 8.75 -23.74 7.80
C ASN A 2 7.85 -23.45 9.03
N THR A 3 7.97 -22.26 9.62
CA THR A 3 7.25 -21.86 10.83
C THR A 3 5.86 -21.28 10.52
N TYR A 4 5.54 -21.12 9.23
CA TYR A 4 4.26 -20.58 8.78
C TYR A 4 3.28 -21.68 8.37
N ALA A 5 1.99 -21.37 8.44
CA ALA A 5 0.94 -22.24 7.98
C ALA A 5 1.12 -22.62 6.51
N LYS A 6 0.63 -23.80 6.11
CA LYS A 6 0.72 -24.24 4.72
C LYS A 6 0.08 -23.21 3.78
N LYS A 7 0.81 -22.79 2.73
CA LYS A 7 0.42 -21.76 1.77
C LYS A 7 0.23 -20.35 2.37
N ALA A 8 0.83 -20.05 3.53
CA ALA A 8 0.83 -18.69 4.06
C ALA A 8 1.47 -17.74 3.05
N THR A 9 0.75 -16.67 2.67
CA THR A 9 1.14 -15.78 1.56
C THR A 9 1.03 -14.33 1.97
N VAL A 10 2.00 -13.52 1.54
CA VAL A 10 1.93 -12.05 1.57
C VAL A 10 1.49 -11.56 0.20
N ILE A 11 0.37 -10.85 0.14
CA ILE A 11 -0.12 -10.22 -1.08
C ILE A 11 0.23 -8.73 -1.00
N LEU A 12 1.04 -8.27 -1.94
CA LEU A 12 1.58 -6.91 -2.03
C LEU A 12 0.76 -6.09 -3.03
N VAL A 13 0.20 -4.98 -2.60
CA VAL A 13 -0.69 -4.12 -3.40
C VAL A 13 -0.04 -2.76 -3.59
N HIS A 14 0.32 -2.44 -4.83
CA HIS A 14 0.97 -1.18 -5.19
C HIS A 14 0.03 0.03 -5.08
N GLY A 15 0.60 1.23 -5.02
CA GLY A 15 -0.14 2.49 -5.07
C GLY A 15 -0.41 2.99 -6.49
N ALA A 16 -0.92 4.21 -6.59
CA ALA A 16 -1.00 4.95 -7.83
C ALA A 16 0.41 5.18 -8.41
N TRP A 17 0.51 5.32 -9.72
CA TRP A 17 1.75 5.60 -10.47
C TRP A 17 2.85 4.56 -10.27
N ALA A 18 2.49 3.37 -9.81
CA ALA A 18 3.38 2.25 -9.57
C ALA A 18 2.76 0.95 -10.10
N ASP A 19 3.52 -0.11 -10.06
CA ASP A 19 3.09 -1.48 -10.35
C ASP A 19 3.79 -2.48 -9.40
N GLY A 20 3.63 -3.77 -9.68
CA GLY A 20 4.22 -4.84 -8.88
C GLY A 20 5.76 -4.77 -8.75
N SER A 21 6.46 -4.10 -9.66
CA SER A 21 7.92 -3.97 -9.61
C SER A 21 8.41 -3.13 -8.42
N SER A 22 7.55 -2.25 -7.88
CA SER A 22 7.85 -1.48 -6.66
C SER A 22 8.14 -2.35 -5.43
N TRP A 23 7.78 -3.63 -5.48
CA TRP A 23 8.00 -4.63 -4.43
C TRP A 23 9.15 -5.58 -4.70
N SER A 24 9.87 -5.42 -5.83
CA SER A 24 10.88 -6.38 -6.31
C SER A 24 11.95 -6.74 -5.26
N GLN A 25 12.38 -5.77 -4.45
CA GLN A 25 13.39 -5.99 -3.41
C GLN A 25 12.87 -6.80 -2.20
N LEU A 26 11.56 -7.00 -2.09
CA LEU A 26 10.93 -7.72 -0.97
C LEU A 26 10.55 -9.17 -1.32
N VAL A 27 10.37 -9.48 -2.60
CA VAL A 27 9.90 -10.79 -3.04
C VAL A 27 10.81 -11.90 -2.52
N ARG A 28 12.10 -11.86 -2.88
CA ARG A 28 13.03 -12.92 -2.49
C ARG A 28 13.24 -13.03 -0.97
N PRO A 29 13.44 -11.93 -0.21
CA PRO A 29 13.56 -12.02 1.25
C PRO A 29 12.33 -12.62 1.95
N LEU A 30 11.12 -12.36 1.45
CA LEU A 30 9.89 -12.97 1.98
C LEU A 30 9.81 -14.46 1.66
N GLU A 31 10.16 -14.86 0.42
CA GLU A 31 10.22 -16.27 0.02
C GLU A 31 11.27 -17.05 0.84
N ASP A 32 12.44 -16.47 1.06
CA ASP A 32 13.50 -17.05 1.88
C ASP A 32 13.06 -17.23 3.35
N SER A 33 12.09 -16.42 3.81
CA SER A 33 11.46 -16.60 5.12
C SER A 33 10.41 -17.71 5.15
N GLY A 34 10.09 -18.34 4.01
CA GLY A 34 9.12 -19.42 3.88
C GLY A 34 7.69 -18.99 3.60
N LEU A 35 7.48 -17.74 3.18
CA LEU A 35 6.19 -17.18 2.78
C LEU A 35 6.00 -17.25 1.25
N GLY A 36 4.77 -17.49 0.80
CA GLY A 36 4.40 -17.20 -0.57
C GLY A 36 4.31 -15.68 -0.79
N VAL A 37 4.62 -15.23 -2.00
CA VAL A 37 4.52 -13.80 -2.34
C VAL A 37 3.75 -13.62 -3.65
N VAL A 38 2.79 -12.71 -3.66
CA VAL A 38 2.06 -12.31 -4.86
C VAL A 38 1.92 -10.79 -4.90
N CYS A 39 2.30 -10.17 -6.01
CA CYS A 39 2.00 -8.76 -6.26
C CYS A 39 0.65 -8.68 -7.00
N ALA A 40 -0.35 -8.07 -6.37
CA ALA A 40 -1.69 -7.94 -6.96
C ALA A 40 -1.68 -6.86 -8.05
N PRO A 41 -2.08 -7.20 -9.30
CA PRO A 41 -2.09 -6.26 -10.42
C PRO A 41 -3.39 -5.44 -10.43
N ILE A 42 -3.59 -4.55 -9.46
CA ILE A 42 -4.78 -3.72 -9.41
C ILE A 42 -4.87 -2.82 -10.65
N PRO A 43 -6.06 -2.66 -11.26
CA PRO A 43 -6.21 -1.95 -12.53
C PRO A 43 -6.12 -0.42 -12.43
N LEU A 44 -6.36 0.18 -11.26
CA LEU A 44 -6.40 1.64 -11.04
C LEU A 44 -7.52 2.34 -11.86
N THR A 45 -8.62 1.64 -12.10
CA THR A 45 -9.80 2.14 -12.87
C THR A 45 -10.93 2.62 -11.97
N SER A 46 -11.15 1.96 -10.82
CA SER A 46 -12.07 2.36 -9.76
C SER A 46 -11.67 1.67 -8.45
N LEU A 47 -12.12 2.19 -7.30
CA LEU A 47 -11.86 1.54 -6.01
C LEU A 47 -12.51 0.16 -5.96
N SER A 48 -13.72 0.03 -6.51
CA SER A 48 -14.46 -1.24 -6.58
C SER A 48 -13.77 -2.29 -7.45
N ASP A 49 -13.20 -1.91 -8.60
CA ASP A 49 -12.43 -2.82 -9.47
C ASP A 49 -11.15 -3.30 -8.77
N ASP A 50 -10.47 -2.39 -8.09
CA ASP A 50 -9.24 -2.68 -7.37
C ASP A 50 -9.49 -3.63 -6.18
N ILE A 51 -10.56 -3.41 -5.41
CA ILE A 51 -11.00 -4.35 -4.36
C ILE A 51 -11.35 -5.71 -4.95
N ALA A 52 -12.07 -5.76 -6.08
CA ALA A 52 -12.41 -7.01 -6.74
C ALA A 52 -11.17 -7.78 -7.20
N MET A 53 -10.14 -7.07 -7.71
CA MET A 53 -8.87 -7.69 -8.09
C MET A 53 -8.14 -8.26 -6.87
N VAL A 54 -8.04 -7.52 -5.77
CA VAL A 54 -7.39 -8.01 -4.54
C VAL A 54 -8.11 -9.24 -4.01
N ASN A 55 -9.46 -9.25 -3.96
CA ASN A 55 -10.25 -10.42 -3.56
C ASN A 55 -9.92 -11.65 -4.44
N ARG A 56 -9.84 -11.48 -5.76
CA ARG A 56 -9.48 -12.56 -6.69
C ARG A 56 -8.10 -13.14 -6.38
N VAL A 57 -7.11 -12.29 -6.09
CA VAL A 57 -5.75 -12.74 -5.73
C VAL A 57 -5.75 -13.46 -4.38
N VAL A 58 -6.54 -13.00 -3.40
CA VAL A 58 -6.71 -13.68 -2.10
C VAL A 58 -7.26 -15.10 -2.30
N GLU A 59 -8.29 -15.26 -3.11
CA GLU A 59 -8.87 -16.59 -3.38
C GLU A 59 -7.89 -17.50 -4.14
N MET A 60 -7.12 -16.94 -5.08
CA MET A 60 -6.10 -17.68 -5.83
C MET A 60 -4.96 -18.19 -4.91
N ALA A 61 -4.57 -17.45 -3.88
CA ALA A 61 -3.54 -17.86 -2.93
C ALA A 61 -3.90 -19.15 -2.18
N GLY A 62 -5.18 -19.36 -1.90
CA GLY A 62 -5.73 -20.62 -1.40
C GLY A 62 -5.32 -21.01 0.04
N GLY A 63 -4.63 -20.13 0.76
CA GLY A 63 -4.20 -20.28 2.17
C GLY A 63 -4.48 -19.02 2.98
N PRO A 64 -3.97 -18.93 4.22
CA PRO A 64 -4.04 -17.69 5.00
C PRO A 64 -3.12 -16.63 4.41
N VAL A 65 -3.59 -15.38 4.39
CA VAL A 65 -2.86 -14.28 3.77
C VAL A 65 -2.72 -13.07 4.70
N ILE A 66 -1.64 -12.32 4.49
CA ILE A 66 -1.52 -10.91 4.86
C ILE A 66 -1.67 -10.07 3.59
N LEU A 67 -2.44 -9.00 3.67
CA LEU A 67 -2.48 -7.97 2.65
C LEU A 67 -1.58 -6.80 3.05
N ALA A 68 -0.69 -6.39 2.18
CA ALA A 68 0.13 -5.21 2.37
C ALA A 68 -0.13 -4.19 1.27
N GLY A 69 -0.57 -2.99 1.64
CA GLY A 69 -0.88 -1.90 0.70
C GLY A 69 0.06 -0.72 0.87
N HIS A 70 0.64 -0.25 -0.24
CA HIS A 70 1.40 0.99 -0.31
C HIS A 70 0.52 2.14 -0.82
N ALA A 71 0.61 3.29 -0.19
CA ALA A 71 -0.09 4.52 -0.63
C ALA A 71 -1.59 4.27 -0.88
N TYR A 72 -2.08 4.53 -2.10
CA TYR A 72 -3.44 4.21 -2.50
C TYR A 72 -3.80 2.73 -2.26
N GLY A 73 -2.85 1.80 -2.44
CA GLY A 73 -3.08 0.37 -2.24
C GLY A 73 -3.62 -0.01 -0.85
N GLY A 74 -3.52 0.88 0.13
CA GLY A 74 -4.15 0.72 1.44
C GLY A 74 -5.69 0.76 1.39
N ALA A 75 -6.28 1.52 0.48
CA ALA A 75 -7.73 1.59 0.33
C ALA A 75 -8.34 0.28 -0.21
N PRO A 76 -7.86 -0.33 -1.32
CA PRO A 76 -8.38 -1.61 -1.77
C PRO A 76 -8.17 -2.75 -0.78
N ILE A 77 -7.04 -2.84 -0.04
CA ILE A 77 -6.88 -3.90 0.97
C ILE A 77 -7.88 -3.78 2.12
N ALA A 78 -8.28 -2.55 2.47
CA ALA A 78 -9.30 -2.32 3.49
C ALA A 78 -10.69 -2.86 3.07
N GLY A 79 -11.00 -2.88 1.78
CA GLY A 79 -12.29 -3.35 1.26
C GLY A 79 -12.43 -4.88 1.13
N VAL A 80 -11.39 -5.65 1.46
CA VAL A 80 -11.42 -7.12 1.33
C VAL A 80 -12.07 -7.76 2.54
N THR A 81 -13.05 -8.64 2.32
CA THR A 81 -13.84 -9.29 3.37
C THR A 81 -13.52 -10.77 3.58
N SER A 82 -12.59 -11.35 2.81
CA SER A 82 -12.26 -12.78 2.90
C SER A 82 -11.70 -13.17 4.27
N GLU A 83 -12.21 -14.27 4.82
CA GLU A 83 -11.71 -14.86 6.07
C GLU A 83 -10.28 -15.44 5.97
N ARG A 84 -9.74 -15.58 4.74
CA ARG A 84 -8.34 -15.91 4.51
C ARG A 84 -7.39 -14.79 4.94
N VAL A 85 -7.86 -13.54 4.94
CA VAL A 85 -7.08 -12.39 5.39
C VAL A 85 -6.94 -12.42 6.89
N LYS A 86 -5.70 -12.57 7.37
CA LYS A 86 -5.35 -12.69 8.79
C LYS A 86 -4.75 -11.41 9.37
N GLY A 87 -4.27 -10.51 8.52
CA GLY A 87 -3.71 -9.23 8.92
C GLY A 87 -3.58 -8.26 7.76
N LEU A 88 -3.49 -6.98 8.07
CA LEU A 88 -3.35 -5.89 7.13
C LEU A 88 -2.10 -5.08 7.47
N VAL A 89 -1.29 -4.76 6.46
CA VAL A 89 -0.09 -3.94 6.61
C VAL A 89 -0.19 -2.72 5.70
N TYR A 90 -0.10 -1.56 6.29
CA TYR A 90 -0.18 -0.27 5.62
C TYR A 90 1.21 0.36 5.55
N ILE A 91 1.71 0.63 4.36
CA ILE A 91 3.04 1.19 4.12
C ILE A 91 2.88 2.58 3.52
N ALA A 92 3.11 3.65 4.30
CA ALA A 92 2.87 5.03 3.86
C ALA A 92 1.51 5.17 3.13
N ALA A 93 0.45 4.57 3.68
CA ALA A 93 -0.77 4.25 2.94
C ALA A 93 -2.00 5.06 3.36
N LEU A 94 -3.04 5.00 2.53
CA LEU A 94 -4.36 5.58 2.78
C LEU A 94 -5.31 4.49 3.25
N ALA A 95 -6.04 4.77 4.33
CA ALA A 95 -6.97 3.83 4.94
C ALA A 95 -8.31 4.54 5.25
N PRO A 96 -9.15 4.78 4.24
CA PRO A 96 -10.43 5.43 4.44
C PRO A 96 -11.35 4.61 5.35
N ALA A 97 -12.18 5.28 6.13
CA ALA A 97 -13.28 4.67 6.86
C ALA A 97 -14.49 4.46 5.95
N GLU A 98 -15.47 3.70 6.43
CA GLU A 98 -16.72 3.48 5.70
C GLU A 98 -17.40 4.81 5.34
N GLY A 99 -17.72 4.96 4.06
CA GLY A 99 -18.34 6.16 3.51
C GLY A 99 -17.40 7.33 3.24
N GLU A 100 -16.12 7.27 3.67
CA GLU A 100 -15.10 8.23 3.25
C GLU A 100 -14.61 7.91 1.83
N THR A 101 -14.11 8.90 1.12
CA THR A 101 -13.35 8.73 -0.11
C THR A 101 -11.84 8.78 0.18
N VAL A 102 -11.05 8.21 -0.70
CA VAL A 102 -9.59 8.31 -0.62
C VAL A 102 -9.14 9.78 -0.69
N ALA A 103 -9.80 10.60 -1.52
CA ALA A 103 -9.49 12.02 -1.66
C ALA A 103 -9.73 12.80 -0.35
N GLU A 104 -10.85 12.53 0.37
CA GLU A 104 -11.14 13.17 1.65
C GLU A 104 -10.03 12.90 2.68
N VAL A 105 -9.52 11.68 2.71
CA VAL A 105 -8.43 11.31 3.64
C VAL A 105 -7.09 11.91 3.19
N PHE A 106 -6.80 11.86 1.88
CA PHE A 106 -5.55 12.39 1.32
C PHE A 106 -5.41 13.90 1.54
N TYR A 107 -6.48 14.66 1.32
CA TYR A 107 -6.51 16.12 1.48
C TYR A 107 -6.94 16.58 2.88
N ARG A 108 -6.99 15.67 3.86
CA ARG A 108 -7.32 16.01 5.26
C ARG A 108 -6.38 17.07 5.83
N GLU A 109 -5.11 16.97 5.53
CA GLU A 109 -4.09 17.93 5.92
C GLU A 109 -3.61 18.70 4.69
N LYS A 110 -3.06 19.90 4.91
CA LYS A 110 -2.47 20.69 3.84
C LYS A 110 -1.34 19.89 3.18
N PRO A 111 -1.34 19.76 1.84
CA PRO A 111 -0.27 19.08 1.13
C PRO A 111 1.11 19.65 1.44
N HIS A 112 2.13 18.80 1.40
CA HIS A 112 3.52 19.25 1.55
C HIS A 112 3.88 20.26 0.45
N PRO A 113 4.70 21.31 0.72
CA PRO A 113 5.04 22.31 -0.28
C PRO A 113 5.73 21.79 -1.55
N LYS A 114 6.36 20.61 -1.46
CA LYS A 114 6.99 19.92 -2.60
C LYS A 114 6.10 18.88 -3.27
N ALA A 115 4.88 18.67 -2.77
CA ALA A 115 3.93 17.76 -3.41
C ALA A 115 3.58 18.27 -4.82
N PRO A 116 3.46 17.37 -5.81
CA PRO A 116 3.09 17.75 -7.17
C PRO A 116 1.66 18.26 -7.24
N GLN A 117 1.39 19.15 -8.20
CA GLN A 117 0.02 19.47 -8.59
C GLN A 117 -0.52 18.33 -9.43
N LEU A 118 -1.62 17.73 -8.98
CA LEU A 118 -2.25 16.58 -9.62
C LEU A 118 -3.62 16.99 -10.16
N ALA A 119 -3.84 16.75 -11.43
CA ALA A 119 -5.12 17.02 -12.10
C ALA A 119 -5.44 15.89 -13.07
N PRO A 120 -6.72 15.50 -13.21
CA PRO A 120 -7.13 14.52 -14.19
C PRO A 120 -7.05 15.08 -15.62
N ASP A 121 -6.75 14.19 -16.56
CA ASP A 121 -6.90 14.43 -18.00
C ASP A 121 -8.39 14.35 -18.43
N ALA A 122 -8.65 14.45 -19.73
CA ALA A 122 -10.01 14.43 -20.29
C ALA A 122 -10.75 13.10 -20.05
N ASP A 123 -10.02 12.00 -19.85
CA ASP A 123 -10.56 10.65 -19.59
C ASP A 123 -10.62 10.33 -18.08
N GLY A 124 -10.25 11.29 -17.24
CA GLY A 124 -10.29 11.16 -15.79
C GLY A 124 -9.08 10.46 -15.19
N PHE A 125 -7.98 10.30 -15.93
CA PHE A 125 -6.74 9.72 -15.41
C PHE A 125 -5.78 10.79 -14.91
N ILE A 126 -5.17 10.54 -13.77
CA ILE A 126 -4.18 11.40 -13.14
C ILE A 126 -2.81 10.79 -13.35
N TRP A 127 -1.93 11.54 -14.01
CA TRP A 127 -0.54 11.19 -14.26
C TRP A 127 0.38 11.90 -13.27
N MET A 128 1.44 11.23 -12.84
CA MET A 128 2.49 11.84 -12.03
C MET A 128 3.42 12.64 -12.94
N PRO A 129 3.60 13.96 -12.72
CA PRO A 129 4.62 14.71 -13.45
C PRO A 129 6.02 14.21 -13.07
N GLU A 130 6.97 14.24 -14.00
CA GLU A 130 8.35 13.76 -13.79
C GLU A 130 8.98 14.35 -12.53
N THR A 131 8.81 15.66 -12.30
CA THR A 131 9.33 16.35 -11.11
C THR A 131 8.69 15.83 -9.80
N GLY A 132 7.53 15.20 -9.86
CA GLY A 132 6.86 14.60 -8.70
C GLY A 132 7.66 13.46 -8.11
N TYR A 133 8.29 12.63 -8.94
CA TYR A 133 9.11 11.50 -8.47
C TYR A 133 10.30 11.96 -7.65
N LEU A 134 11.06 12.92 -8.16
CA LEU A 134 12.27 13.42 -7.49
C LEU A 134 11.97 14.34 -6.28
N ASN A 135 10.83 15.03 -6.28
CA ASN A 135 10.52 16.01 -5.24
C ASN A 135 9.72 15.44 -4.06
N ALA A 136 8.91 14.40 -4.30
CA ALA A 136 7.93 13.95 -3.32
C ALA A 136 7.66 12.45 -3.28
N PHE A 137 7.71 11.75 -4.42
CA PHE A 137 7.31 10.34 -4.49
C PHE A 137 8.44 9.37 -4.10
N ALA A 138 9.67 9.62 -4.60
CA ALA A 138 10.84 8.79 -4.33
C ALA A 138 12.10 9.67 -4.19
N GLN A 139 12.00 10.74 -3.40
CA GLN A 139 13.04 11.76 -3.30
C GLN A 139 14.37 11.25 -2.76
N ASN A 140 14.39 10.10 -2.09
CA ASN A 140 15.61 9.48 -1.56
C ASN A 140 16.22 8.43 -2.52
N SER A 141 15.65 8.26 -3.72
CA SER A 141 16.22 7.38 -4.75
C SER A 141 17.19 8.14 -5.69
N ASN A 142 17.78 7.43 -6.62
CA ASN A 142 18.72 7.96 -7.60
C ASN A 142 18.04 8.30 -8.94
N PRO A 143 18.70 9.06 -9.86
CA PRO A 143 18.11 9.43 -11.15
C PRO A 143 17.69 8.26 -12.04
N GLU A 144 18.40 7.14 -12.01
CA GLU A 144 18.05 5.94 -12.76
C GLU A 144 16.70 5.37 -12.29
N THR A 145 16.51 5.30 -10.96
CA THR A 145 15.25 4.86 -10.36
C THR A 145 14.08 5.80 -10.74
N TRP A 146 14.28 7.12 -10.71
CA TRP A 146 13.24 8.08 -11.14
C TRP A 146 12.88 7.90 -12.61
N ALA A 147 13.87 7.70 -13.48
CA ALA A 147 13.62 7.46 -14.91
C ALA A 147 12.79 6.19 -15.13
N ILE A 148 13.10 5.11 -14.41
CA ILE A 148 12.35 3.87 -14.46
C ILE A 148 10.91 4.10 -13.97
N LEU A 149 10.73 4.67 -12.78
CA LEU A 149 9.40 4.93 -12.19
C LEU A 149 8.52 5.78 -13.11
N ASN A 150 9.11 6.83 -13.72
CA ASN A 150 8.38 7.67 -14.67
C ASN A 150 7.97 6.90 -15.93
N ALA A 151 8.84 6.02 -16.44
CA ALA A 151 8.59 5.25 -17.66
C ALA A 151 7.52 4.16 -17.49
N ILE A 152 7.46 3.52 -16.31
CA ILE A 152 6.54 2.39 -16.02
C ILE A 152 5.27 2.82 -15.28
N GLN A 153 5.09 4.12 -15.01
CA GLN A 153 3.96 4.58 -14.22
C GLN A 153 2.62 4.13 -14.79
N ARG A 154 1.71 3.82 -13.91
CA ARG A 154 0.31 3.53 -14.23
C ARG A 154 -0.56 4.65 -13.66
N PRO A 155 -1.25 5.43 -14.51
CA PRO A 155 -2.09 6.53 -14.05
C PRO A 155 -3.28 5.98 -13.25
N ILE A 156 -3.75 6.77 -12.31
CA ILE A 156 -4.92 6.43 -11.50
C ILE A 156 -6.16 7.18 -12.00
N ASN A 157 -7.28 6.47 -12.17
CA ASN A 157 -8.54 7.12 -12.50
C ASN A 157 -9.15 7.81 -11.27
N VAL A 158 -9.80 8.95 -11.46
CA VAL A 158 -10.47 9.70 -10.38
C VAL A 158 -11.49 8.87 -9.60
N LYS A 159 -12.11 7.86 -10.21
CA LYS A 159 -13.04 6.93 -9.53
C LYS A 159 -12.37 6.20 -8.37
N CYS A 160 -11.09 5.88 -8.49
CA CYS A 160 -10.33 5.24 -7.40
C CYS A 160 -10.30 6.09 -6.13
N ILE A 161 -10.30 7.42 -6.28
CA ILE A 161 -10.18 8.34 -5.15
C ILE A 161 -11.50 9.03 -4.77
N GLN A 162 -12.53 8.94 -5.60
CA GLN A 162 -13.84 9.57 -5.38
C GLN A 162 -14.94 8.58 -4.97
N GLU A 163 -14.81 7.29 -5.25
CA GLU A 163 -15.74 6.29 -4.75
C GLU A 163 -15.67 6.21 -3.22
N LYS A 164 -16.84 6.01 -2.60
CA LYS A 164 -16.93 5.84 -1.16
C LYS A 164 -16.44 4.45 -0.77
N ALA A 165 -15.55 4.41 0.23
CA ALA A 165 -15.02 3.16 0.74
C ALA A 165 -16.12 2.34 1.45
N PRO A 166 -16.10 1.00 1.27
CA PRO A 166 -16.96 0.09 2.04
C PRO A 166 -16.50 0.01 3.50
N ALA A 167 -17.26 -0.74 4.32
CA ALA A 167 -16.85 -1.06 5.69
C ALA A 167 -15.46 -1.70 5.69
N PRO A 168 -14.48 -1.08 6.37
CA PRO A 168 -13.09 -1.51 6.23
C PRO A 168 -12.75 -2.70 7.12
N ALA A 169 -11.96 -3.65 6.57
CA ALA A 169 -11.51 -4.85 7.25
C ALA A 169 -10.64 -4.56 8.49
N TRP A 170 -9.97 -3.41 8.57
CA TRP A 170 -9.18 -3.03 9.74
C TRP A 170 -10.02 -2.82 11.03
N LYS A 171 -11.35 -2.70 10.93
CA LYS A 171 -12.23 -2.71 12.10
C LYS A 171 -12.24 -4.06 12.85
N SER A 172 -11.88 -5.16 12.17
CA SER A 172 -11.95 -6.53 12.71
C SER A 172 -10.67 -7.34 12.56
N LYS A 173 -9.70 -6.87 11.79
CA LYS A 173 -8.44 -7.58 11.54
C LYS A 173 -7.27 -6.83 12.18
N PRO A 174 -6.29 -7.54 12.75
CA PRO A 174 -5.07 -6.90 13.25
C PRO A 174 -4.36 -6.16 12.12
N SER A 175 -3.88 -4.96 12.44
CA SER A 175 -3.29 -4.06 11.44
C SER A 175 -1.96 -3.50 11.92
N TRP A 176 -1.02 -3.35 10.99
CA TRP A 176 0.28 -2.71 11.17
C TRP A 176 0.38 -1.50 10.24
N PHE A 177 1.06 -0.47 10.70
CA PHE A 177 1.23 0.74 9.91
C PHE A 177 2.69 1.21 9.97
N LEU A 178 3.39 1.20 8.83
CA LEU A 178 4.66 1.89 8.69
C LEU A 178 4.39 3.34 8.29
N VAL A 179 4.62 4.25 9.24
CA VAL A 179 4.53 5.69 9.03
C VAL A 179 5.86 6.19 8.46
N ALA A 180 5.80 6.84 7.31
CA ALA A 180 6.93 7.47 6.63
C ALA A 180 7.04 8.94 7.05
N GLU A 181 8.00 9.28 7.91
CA GLU A 181 8.11 10.61 8.53
C GLU A 181 8.66 11.70 7.60
N ASP A 182 9.26 11.35 6.45
CA ASP A 182 9.63 12.30 5.38
C ASP A 182 8.74 12.11 4.13
N ASP A 183 7.51 11.64 4.31
CA ASP A 183 6.55 11.50 3.23
C ASP A 183 6.05 12.88 2.77
N ARG A 184 6.26 13.19 1.49
CA ARG A 184 5.84 14.44 0.86
C ARG A 184 4.60 14.29 -0.01
N MET A 185 4.06 13.08 -0.13
CA MET A 185 2.78 12.78 -0.81
C MET A 185 1.64 12.71 0.21
N ILE A 186 1.72 11.78 1.16
CA ILE A 186 0.75 11.62 2.24
C ILE A 186 1.41 12.10 3.52
N THR A 187 1.00 13.24 4.03
CA THR A 187 1.67 13.84 5.20
C THR A 187 1.74 12.86 6.38
N PRO A 188 2.85 12.85 7.14
CA PRO A 188 2.97 11.99 8.34
C PRO A 188 1.80 12.16 9.30
N LYS A 189 1.29 13.39 9.44
CA LYS A 189 0.14 13.69 10.30
C LYS A 189 -1.12 12.94 9.85
N THR A 190 -1.38 12.83 8.55
CA THR A 190 -2.48 12.03 8.00
C THR A 190 -2.26 10.54 8.27
N GLN A 191 -1.02 10.04 8.10
CA GLN A 191 -0.68 8.65 8.36
C GLN A 191 -0.87 8.29 9.85
N HIS A 192 -0.38 9.10 10.77
CA HIS A 192 -0.59 8.91 12.21
C HIS A 192 -2.07 8.90 12.59
N PHE A 193 -2.85 9.84 12.04
CA PHE A 193 -4.30 9.87 12.26
C PHE A 193 -4.98 8.56 11.84
N MET A 194 -4.62 8.02 10.68
CA MET A 194 -5.20 6.75 10.21
C MET A 194 -4.75 5.57 11.08
N ALA A 195 -3.47 5.50 11.40
CA ALA A 195 -2.92 4.43 12.23
C ALA A 195 -3.55 4.42 13.65
N GLU A 196 -3.76 5.58 14.25
CA GLU A 196 -4.42 5.73 15.56
C GLU A 196 -5.87 5.26 15.51
N ARG A 197 -6.69 5.75 14.54
CA ARG A 197 -8.10 5.36 14.46
C ARG A 197 -8.32 3.88 14.15
N MET A 198 -7.33 3.22 13.53
CA MET A 198 -7.33 1.78 13.24
C MET A 198 -6.84 0.95 14.44
N ASN A 199 -6.33 1.59 15.48
CA ASN A 199 -5.61 0.91 16.56
C ASN A 199 -4.51 -0.02 16.04
N ALA A 200 -3.76 0.45 15.02
CA ALA A 200 -2.72 -0.32 14.37
C ALA A 200 -1.45 -0.39 15.22
N THR A 201 -0.68 -1.48 15.06
CA THR A 201 0.72 -1.52 15.53
C THR A 201 1.55 -0.57 14.67
N VAL A 202 2.06 0.51 15.24
CA VAL A 202 2.75 1.58 14.51
C VAL A 202 4.25 1.37 14.52
N VAL A 203 4.87 1.46 13.33
CA VAL A 203 6.32 1.55 13.15
C VAL A 203 6.61 2.85 12.40
N SER A 204 7.24 3.81 13.08
CA SER A 204 7.58 5.13 12.50
C SER A 204 9.03 5.14 12.06
N ARG A 205 9.31 5.61 10.82
CA ARG A 205 10.66 5.68 10.25
C ARG A 205 10.85 6.96 9.45
N LEU A 206 12.04 7.52 9.51
CA LEU A 206 12.44 8.66 8.68
C LEU A 206 12.77 8.16 7.26
N VAL A 207 11.74 7.90 6.49
CA VAL A 207 11.80 7.43 5.09
C VAL A 207 10.84 8.25 4.24
N ASP A 208 11.04 8.20 2.92
CA ASP A 208 10.16 8.87 1.95
C ASP A 208 8.88 8.08 1.67
N HIS A 209 8.07 8.57 0.69
CA HIS A 209 6.79 7.97 0.33
C HIS A 209 6.91 6.52 -0.20
N THR A 210 8.06 6.12 -0.77
CA THR A 210 8.25 4.79 -1.39
C THR A 210 9.28 3.92 -0.66
N PRO A 211 9.10 3.62 0.62
CA PRO A 211 10.10 2.86 1.39
C PRO A 211 10.32 1.44 0.88
N SER A 212 9.42 0.86 0.11
CA SER A 212 9.64 -0.43 -0.56
C SER A 212 10.80 -0.40 -1.57
N ILE A 213 11.11 0.79 -2.10
CA ILE A 213 12.20 1.03 -3.05
C ILE A 213 13.42 1.62 -2.35
N THR A 214 13.22 2.65 -1.50
CA THR A 214 14.31 3.45 -0.94
C THR A 214 14.84 2.92 0.39
N ALA A 215 14.04 2.14 1.13
CA ALA A 215 14.38 1.59 2.44
C ALA A 215 13.72 0.22 2.70
N PRO A 216 13.86 -0.78 1.79
CA PRO A 216 13.10 -2.04 1.81
C PRO A 216 13.26 -2.85 3.11
N GLY A 217 14.38 -2.70 3.81
CA GLY A 217 14.61 -3.39 5.09
C GLY A 217 13.59 -3.03 6.17
N HIS A 218 13.11 -1.78 6.22
CA HIS A 218 12.08 -1.38 7.17
C HIS A 218 10.71 -1.98 6.82
N VAL A 219 10.40 -2.05 5.52
CA VAL A 219 9.16 -2.67 5.04
C VAL A 219 9.18 -4.18 5.32
N LEU A 220 10.30 -4.85 5.01
CA LEU A 220 10.45 -6.29 5.30
C LEU A 220 10.25 -6.59 6.79
N GLN A 221 10.83 -5.77 7.68
CA GLN A 221 10.68 -5.95 9.12
C GLN A 221 9.21 -5.96 9.54
N VAL A 222 8.41 -4.99 9.09
CA VAL A 222 6.98 -4.88 9.43
C VAL A 222 6.18 -6.05 8.85
N LEU A 223 6.47 -6.46 7.62
CA LEU A 223 5.82 -7.61 6.98
C LEU A 223 6.11 -8.93 7.74
N ILE A 224 7.35 -9.15 8.14
CA ILE A 224 7.73 -10.34 8.93
C ILE A 224 7.11 -10.30 10.33
N GLU A 225 7.05 -9.15 10.97
CA GLU A 225 6.38 -8.99 12.27
C GLU A 225 4.90 -9.37 12.17
N ALA A 226 4.18 -8.83 11.19
CA ALA A 226 2.79 -9.14 10.93
C ALA A 226 2.59 -10.64 10.62
N ALA A 227 3.46 -11.23 9.78
CA ALA A 227 3.41 -12.66 9.46
C ALA A 227 3.64 -13.55 10.69
N ASN A 228 4.60 -13.19 11.54
CA ASN A 228 4.87 -13.91 12.79
C ASN A 228 3.69 -13.86 13.77
N ALA A 229 2.95 -12.76 13.76
CA ALA A 229 1.80 -12.58 14.66
C ALA A 229 0.54 -13.34 14.17
N THR A 230 0.41 -13.58 12.85
CA THR A 230 -0.89 -14.00 12.28
C THR A 230 -0.84 -15.23 11.37
N LEU A 231 0.32 -15.63 10.86
CA LEU A 231 0.45 -16.70 9.86
C LEU A 231 1.23 -17.92 10.36
N ARG A 232 1.63 -17.99 11.63
CA ARG A 232 2.31 -19.19 12.16
C ARG A 232 1.35 -20.40 12.09
N GLY A 233 1.90 -21.55 11.72
CA GLY A 233 1.21 -22.82 11.84
C GLY A 233 1.13 -23.27 13.30
N ASP A 234 0.11 -24.04 13.62
CA ASP A 234 -0.02 -24.73 14.91
C ASP A 234 1.04 -25.83 15.04
#